data_30a63ac56490b5dbf39c06cba5de4a84
#
_entry.id   30a63ac56490b5dbf39c06cba5de4a84
#
_cell.length_a   1.000
_cell.length_b   1.000
_cell.length_c   1.000
_cell.angle_alpha   90.00
_cell.angle_beta   90.00
_cell.angle_gamma   90.00
#
_symmetry.space_group_name_H-M   'P 1'
#
loop_
_entity.id
_entity.type
_entity.pdbx_description
1 polymer ?
#
loop_
_entity_poly.entity_id
_entity_poly.type
_entity_poly.pdbx_seq_one_letter_code
_entity_poly.pdbx_strand_id
1 'polypeptide(L)'
;LGVGLNYKAHKEEAAKAAAALLGKPQEKYPTIFNKQNSSVVGPYDDMHKPNASDFFDYEGELGFVIGKRCRHVPYDKASNVIYGYTVVNDATIRDWQMRGPPMTMTMGKSWDTHCPFGPYLVTSDEVGDPHQLQLETHINGELRQSANTNDLIHDCFTVVEYLSTAFSLEPGDLIATGTPAGVAATSQNWLKVGDIVKVTIEKLGYIENKVIAEPDSTTSY
;
A
#
# COMPACT_ATOMS: atom_id res chain seq x y z
N LEU A 1 3.22 -1.93 -8.11
CA LEU A 1 3.09 -0.46 -8.11
C LEU A 1 2.31 -0.01 -6.87
N GLY A 2 2.52 1.24 -6.42
CA GLY A 2 1.73 1.83 -5.34
C GLY A 2 1.39 3.30 -5.61
N VAL A 3 0.33 3.78 -4.93
CA VAL A 3 -0.14 5.17 -5.01
C VAL A 3 0.06 5.84 -3.64
N GLY A 4 0.88 6.87 -3.58
CA GLY A 4 1.15 7.62 -2.36
C GLY A 4 0.11 8.71 -2.07
N LEU A 5 -0.19 8.93 -0.76
CA LEU A 5 -1.05 10.02 -0.26
C LEU A 5 -2.44 10.08 -0.92
N ASN A 6 -3.09 8.94 -1.08
CA ASN A 6 -4.33 8.80 -1.87
C ASN A 6 -5.62 8.78 -1.05
N TYR A 7 -5.59 9.00 0.26
CA TYR A 7 -6.79 9.22 1.10
C TYR A 7 -6.81 10.66 1.61
N LYS A 8 -7.99 11.29 1.60
CA LYS A 8 -8.16 12.69 2.04
C LYS A 8 -7.66 12.92 3.46
N ALA A 9 -8.09 12.06 4.41
CA ALA A 9 -7.68 12.15 5.81
C ALA A 9 -6.17 11.92 6.00
N HIS A 10 -5.56 10.96 5.30
CA HIS A 10 -4.12 10.70 5.37
C HIS A 10 -3.31 11.86 4.79
N LYS A 11 -3.79 12.48 3.73
CA LYS A 11 -3.17 13.67 3.15
C LYS A 11 -3.15 14.85 4.12
N GLU A 12 -4.27 15.09 4.85
CA GLU A 12 -4.34 16.13 5.87
C GLU A 12 -3.41 15.83 7.04
N GLU A 13 -3.33 14.57 7.46
CA GLU A 13 -2.43 14.07 8.50
C GLU A 13 -0.96 14.30 8.10
N ALA A 14 -0.57 13.87 6.90
CA ALA A 14 0.77 14.06 6.36
C ALA A 14 1.12 15.55 6.16
N ALA A 15 0.17 16.38 5.74
CA ALA A 15 0.39 17.82 5.59
C ALA A 15 0.66 18.51 6.93
N LYS A 16 0.00 18.09 8.01
CA LYS A 16 0.29 18.59 9.36
C LYS A 16 1.68 18.18 9.84
N ALA A 17 2.11 16.93 9.53
CA ALA A 17 3.43 16.44 9.90
C ALA A 17 4.55 17.02 9.02
N ALA A 18 4.27 17.32 7.76
CA ALA A 18 5.26 17.70 6.73
C ALA A 18 5.20 19.20 6.34
N ALA A 19 4.40 20.03 7.03
CA ALA A 19 4.21 21.45 6.68
C ALA A 19 5.52 22.26 6.56
N ALA A 20 6.63 21.72 7.07
CA ALA A 20 7.97 22.31 6.99
C ALA A 20 8.85 21.76 5.85
N LEU A 21 8.51 20.66 5.20
CA LEU A 21 9.44 19.90 4.33
C LEU A 21 8.92 19.61 2.91
N LEU A 22 7.63 19.58 2.70
CA LEU A 22 7.06 19.21 1.40
C LEU A 22 6.21 20.37 0.87
N GLY A 23 6.55 20.87 -0.33
CA GLY A 23 5.71 21.82 -1.05
C GLY A 23 4.26 21.31 -1.13
N LYS A 24 3.29 22.21 -1.44
CA LYS A 24 1.87 21.82 -1.54
C LYS A 24 1.71 20.58 -2.41
N PRO A 25 1.08 19.51 -1.91
CA PRO A 25 0.83 18.30 -2.69
C PRO A 25 0.10 18.66 -3.99
N GLN A 26 0.58 18.17 -5.14
CA GLN A 26 -0.14 18.34 -6.39
C GLN A 26 -1.35 17.40 -6.40
N GLU A 27 -2.54 17.94 -6.17
CA GLU A 27 -3.80 17.17 -6.10
C GLU A 27 -4.26 16.60 -7.42
N LYS A 28 -3.71 17.12 -8.53
CA LYS A 28 -4.20 16.81 -9.87
C LYS A 28 -3.83 15.42 -10.36
N TYR A 29 -2.73 14.85 -9.91
CA TYR A 29 -2.20 13.58 -10.40
C TYR A 29 -1.81 12.66 -9.26
N PRO A 30 -2.03 11.32 -9.39
CA PRO A 30 -1.57 10.36 -8.40
C PRO A 30 -0.04 10.32 -8.33
N THR A 31 0.50 10.20 -7.12
CA THR A 31 1.92 9.96 -6.88
C THR A 31 2.19 8.47 -6.99
N ILE A 32 2.93 8.07 -8.02
CA ILE A 32 3.20 6.64 -8.30
C ILE A 32 4.61 6.27 -7.85
N PHE A 33 4.76 5.08 -7.28
CA PHE A 33 6.04 4.49 -6.94
C PHE A 33 6.07 2.98 -7.23
N ASN A 34 7.27 2.41 -7.25
CA ASN A 34 7.47 0.97 -7.40
C ASN A 34 7.84 0.34 -6.06
N LYS A 35 7.34 -0.88 -5.84
CA LYS A 35 7.89 -1.83 -4.87
C LYS A 35 8.66 -2.90 -5.63
N GLN A 36 9.82 -3.32 -5.11
CA GLN A 36 10.58 -4.42 -5.70
C GLN A 36 9.83 -5.75 -5.53
N ASN A 37 9.99 -6.65 -6.48
CA ASN A 37 9.34 -7.96 -6.40
C ASN A 37 9.78 -8.77 -5.18
N SER A 38 11.01 -8.59 -4.70
CA SER A 38 11.53 -9.22 -3.48
C SER A 38 10.81 -8.80 -2.20
N SER A 39 10.07 -7.69 -2.21
CA SER A 39 9.27 -7.26 -1.06
C SER A 39 8.00 -8.09 -0.85
N VAL A 40 7.59 -8.85 -1.86
CA VAL A 40 6.32 -9.60 -1.84
C VAL A 40 6.41 -10.83 -0.94
N VAL A 41 5.42 -11.00 -0.07
CA VAL A 41 5.22 -12.18 0.78
C VAL A 41 3.74 -12.52 0.89
N GLY A 42 3.46 -13.71 1.37
CA GLY A 42 2.11 -14.23 1.53
C GLY A 42 1.31 -13.55 2.65
N PRO A 43 0.00 -13.82 2.69
CA PRO A 43 -0.94 -13.14 3.59
C PRO A 43 -0.71 -13.44 5.08
N TYR A 44 0.04 -14.49 5.39
CA TYR A 44 0.30 -14.95 6.76
C TYR A 44 1.79 -15.20 7.03
N ASP A 45 2.67 -14.76 6.12
CA ASP A 45 4.11 -14.84 6.29
C ASP A 45 4.62 -13.77 7.26
N ASP A 46 5.78 -14.00 7.85
CA ASP A 46 6.41 -13.03 8.75
C ASP A 46 6.96 -11.84 7.98
N MET A 47 6.90 -10.66 8.60
CA MET A 47 7.57 -9.45 8.14
C MET A 47 8.86 -9.22 8.91
N HIS A 48 9.93 -8.90 8.21
CA HIS A 48 11.24 -8.65 8.82
C HIS A 48 11.36 -7.18 9.27
N LYS A 49 11.55 -6.95 10.60
CA LYS A 49 12.00 -5.64 11.07
C LYS A 49 13.50 -5.52 10.79
N PRO A 50 13.91 -4.60 9.88
CA PRO A 50 15.33 -4.49 9.53
C PRO A 50 16.17 -3.96 10.69
N ASN A 51 17.39 -4.50 10.82
CA ASN A 51 18.38 -4.02 11.81
C ASN A 51 18.82 -2.57 11.53
N ALA A 52 18.67 -2.11 10.30
CA ALA A 52 19.11 -0.79 9.85
C ALA A 52 18.15 0.36 10.22
N SER A 53 16.97 0.08 10.80
CA SER A 53 15.98 1.12 11.13
C SER A 53 15.04 0.72 12.27
N ASP A 54 14.65 1.72 13.05
CA ASP A 54 13.59 1.62 14.07
C ASP A 54 12.27 2.27 13.62
N PHE A 55 12.19 2.78 12.38
CA PHE A 55 11.03 3.51 11.87
C PHE A 55 10.19 2.65 10.94
N PHE A 56 9.83 1.45 11.40
CA PHE A 56 9.02 0.49 10.66
C PHE A 56 7.53 0.77 10.83
N ASP A 57 6.84 1.03 9.71
CA ASP A 57 5.44 1.45 9.64
C ASP A 57 4.59 0.46 8.84
N TYR A 58 3.29 0.49 9.07
CA TYR A 58 2.26 -0.28 8.38
C TYR A 58 1.36 0.64 7.54
N GLU A 59 0.86 0.14 6.43
CA GLU A 59 -0.07 0.82 5.54
C GLU A 59 -1.07 -0.17 4.95
N GLY A 60 -2.23 -0.33 5.58
CA GLY A 60 -3.31 -1.16 5.03
C GLY A 60 -3.92 -0.50 3.79
N GLU A 61 -4.05 -1.26 2.70
CA GLU A 61 -4.47 -0.76 1.39
C GLU A 61 -5.37 -1.74 0.64
N LEU A 62 -6.31 -1.19 -0.12
CA LEU A 62 -6.93 -1.94 -1.21
C LEU A 62 -5.90 -2.16 -2.31
N GLY A 63 -5.74 -3.38 -2.78
CA GLY A 63 -4.98 -3.72 -3.97
C GLY A 63 -5.89 -4.16 -5.10
N PHE A 64 -5.52 -3.88 -6.34
CA PHE A 64 -6.16 -4.48 -7.51
C PHE A 64 -5.13 -5.08 -8.47
N VAL A 65 -5.54 -6.09 -9.22
CA VAL A 65 -4.66 -6.81 -10.15
C VAL A 65 -5.18 -6.67 -11.56
N ILE A 66 -4.28 -6.35 -12.48
CA ILE A 66 -4.58 -6.28 -13.91
C ILE A 66 -4.79 -7.69 -14.47
N GLY A 67 -5.86 -7.87 -15.24
CA GLY A 67 -6.21 -9.14 -15.87
C GLY A 67 -5.97 -9.18 -17.39
N LYS A 68 -5.84 -8.04 -18.01
CA LYS A 68 -5.64 -7.94 -19.47
C LYS A 68 -4.56 -6.92 -19.77
N ARG A 69 -3.60 -7.30 -20.64
CA ARG A 69 -2.65 -6.33 -21.16
C ARG A 69 -3.36 -5.14 -21.78
N CYS A 70 -3.02 -3.94 -21.32
CA CYS A 70 -3.72 -2.73 -21.73
C CYS A 70 -2.82 -1.50 -21.80
N ARG A 71 -3.29 -0.52 -22.60
CA ARG A 71 -2.64 0.77 -22.80
C ARG A 71 -3.72 1.79 -23.18
N HIS A 72 -3.58 3.05 -22.72
CA HIS A 72 -4.51 4.15 -23.00
C HIS A 72 -5.97 3.79 -22.69
N VAL A 73 -6.21 3.20 -21.52
CA VAL A 73 -7.55 2.79 -21.08
C VAL A 73 -8.30 4.00 -20.54
N PRO A 74 -9.44 4.39 -21.12
CA PRO A 74 -10.24 5.47 -20.55
C PRO A 74 -10.93 5.02 -19.27
N TYR A 75 -11.25 5.96 -18.39
CA TYR A 75 -11.87 5.72 -17.09
C TYR A 75 -13.08 4.77 -17.14
N ASP A 76 -14.00 4.99 -18.08
CA ASP A 76 -15.23 4.19 -18.23
C ASP A 76 -15.00 2.75 -18.71
N LYS A 77 -13.77 2.40 -19.09
CA LYS A 77 -13.34 1.05 -19.50
C LYS A 77 -12.36 0.41 -18.51
N ALA A 78 -11.93 1.12 -17.47
CA ALA A 78 -10.92 0.65 -16.56
C ALA A 78 -11.31 -0.65 -15.84
N SER A 79 -12.59 -0.80 -15.44
CA SER A 79 -13.10 -2.03 -14.83
C SER A 79 -12.93 -3.27 -15.69
N ASN A 80 -12.91 -3.15 -17.02
CA ASN A 80 -12.80 -4.27 -17.96
C ASN A 80 -11.39 -4.90 -18.00
N VAL A 81 -10.39 -4.22 -17.48
CA VAL A 81 -9.00 -4.68 -17.46
C VAL A 81 -8.53 -5.12 -16.08
N ILE A 82 -9.29 -4.81 -15.04
CA ILE A 82 -9.03 -5.30 -13.68
C ILE A 82 -9.58 -6.73 -13.55
N TYR A 83 -8.73 -7.65 -13.10
CA TYR A 83 -9.14 -9.03 -12.81
C TYR A 83 -9.89 -9.13 -11.48
N GLY A 84 -9.36 -8.49 -10.45
CA GLY A 84 -9.92 -8.56 -9.10
C GLY A 84 -9.15 -7.74 -8.10
N TYR A 85 -9.54 -7.88 -6.84
CA TYR A 85 -9.09 -7.08 -5.72
C TYR A 85 -8.56 -7.96 -4.59
N THR A 86 -7.67 -7.39 -3.79
CA THR A 86 -7.00 -8.08 -2.68
C THR A 86 -6.64 -7.12 -1.56
N VAL A 87 -6.29 -7.63 -0.40
CA VAL A 87 -5.75 -6.83 0.71
C VAL A 87 -4.24 -6.72 0.54
N VAL A 88 -3.68 -5.53 0.80
CA VAL A 88 -2.23 -5.27 0.78
C VAL A 88 -1.81 -4.56 2.06
N ASN A 89 -0.60 -4.82 2.53
CA ASN A 89 0.10 -3.97 3.48
C ASN A 89 1.34 -3.38 2.80
N ASP A 90 1.32 -2.07 2.51
CA ASP A 90 2.47 -1.36 1.94
C ASP A 90 3.44 -0.94 3.05
N ALA A 91 4.02 -1.94 3.72
CA ALA A 91 4.93 -1.71 4.83
C ALA A 91 6.14 -0.85 4.43
N THR A 92 6.52 0.08 5.33
CA THR A 92 7.40 1.20 4.97
C THR A 92 8.46 1.44 6.05
N ILE A 93 9.69 1.68 5.62
CA ILE A 93 10.79 2.17 6.47
C ILE A 93 10.93 3.68 6.28
N ARG A 94 10.40 4.44 7.23
CA ARG A 94 10.19 5.89 7.06
C ARG A 94 11.46 6.71 6.96
N ASP A 95 12.48 6.43 7.76
CA ASP A 95 13.76 7.15 7.68
C ASP A 95 14.49 6.89 6.34
N TRP A 96 14.30 5.70 5.74
CA TRP A 96 14.81 5.41 4.41
C TRP A 96 13.98 6.07 3.30
N GLN A 97 12.67 6.16 3.48
CA GLN A 97 11.80 6.92 2.58
C GLN A 97 12.19 8.40 2.54
N MET A 98 12.61 8.96 3.69
CA MET A 98 12.91 10.37 3.86
C MET A 98 14.39 10.72 3.66
N ARG A 99 15.24 9.77 3.27
CA ARG A 99 16.66 10.02 3.02
C ARG A 99 16.87 10.91 1.80
N GLY A 100 17.23 12.14 2.07
CA GLY A 100 17.57 13.15 1.07
C GLY A 100 16.37 13.83 0.40
N PRO A 101 16.58 15.01 -0.20
CA PRO A 101 15.66 15.61 -1.14
C PRO A 101 16.00 15.20 -2.58
N PRO A 102 15.06 14.70 -3.41
CA PRO A 102 13.68 14.37 -3.05
C PRO A 102 13.54 13.07 -2.27
N MET A 103 12.37 12.88 -1.65
CA MET A 103 11.97 11.66 -0.98
C MET A 103 12.11 10.42 -1.88
N THR A 104 12.64 9.31 -1.33
CA THR A 104 12.89 8.08 -2.10
C THR A 104 11.86 7.00 -1.77
N MET A 105 10.69 7.07 -2.39
CA MET A 105 9.58 6.14 -2.11
C MET A 105 10.03 4.68 -2.24
N THR A 106 10.65 4.31 -3.36
CA THR A 106 11.09 2.93 -3.62
C THR A 106 12.02 2.41 -2.51
N MET A 107 12.98 3.21 -2.04
CA MET A 107 13.91 2.78 -0.99
C MET A 107 13.26 2.62 0.38
N GLY A 108 12.20 3.35 0.67
CA GLY A 108 11.44 3.18 1.91
C GLY A 108 10.45 2.00 1.87
N LYS A 109 10.00 1.60 0.68
CA LYS A 109 8.86 0.70 0.48
C LYS A 109 9.20 -0.65 -0.17
N SER A 110 10.48 -0.94 -0.45
CA SER A 110 10.91 -2.13 -1.21
C SER A 110 11.81 -3.07 -0.41
N TRP A 111 11.75 -3.02 0.91
CA TRP A 111 12.47 -3.98 1.76
C TRP A 111 11.88 -5.37 1.61
N ASP A 112 12.70 -6.39 1.75
CA ASP A 112 12.24 -7.77 1.72
C ASP A 112 11.12 -7.99 2.74
N THR A 113 10.08 -8.74 2.36
CA THR A 113 8.88 -9.02 3.16
C THR A 113 7.92 -7.84 3.41
N HIS A 114 8.17 -6.65 2.85
CA HIS A 114 7.40 -5.45 3.15
C HIS A 114 6.21 -5.20 2.20
N CYS A 115 5.73 -6.25 1.51
CA CYS A 115 4.52 -6.21 0.71
C CYS A 115 3.69 -7.49 0.90
N PRO A 116 3.19 -7.77 2.11
CA PRO A 116 2.21 -8.82 2.27
C PRO A 116 0.95 -8.51 1.48
N PHE A 117 0.40 -9.51 0.78
CA PHE A 117 -0.90 -9.38 0.13
C PHE A 117 -1.64 -10.72 0.05
N GLY A 118 -2.94 -10.64 -0.12
CA GLY A 118 -3.86 -11.78 -0.17
C GLY A 118 -5.10 -11.53 0.68
N PRO A 119 -5.71 -12.57 1.30
CA PRO A 119 -5.40 -14.00 1.13
C PRO A 119 -5.94 -14.55 -0.17
N TYR A 120 -6.88 -13.82 -0.77
CA TYR A 120 -7.54 -14.15 -2.03
C TYR A 120 -7.37 -13.02 -3.02
N LEU A 121 -7.52 -13.35 -4.28
CA LEU A 121 -7.79 -12.41 -5.35
C LEU A 121 -9.26 -12.59 -5.73
N VAL A 122 -10.12 -11.72 -5.17
CA VAL A 122 -11.57 -11.75 -5.37
C VAL A 122 -11.90 -11.06 -6.68
N THR A 123 -12.63 -11.73 -7.57
CA THR A 123 -12.92 -11.20 -8.91
C THR A 123 -13.82 -9.96 -8.88
N SER A 124 -13.71 -9.12 -9.89
CA SER A 124 -14.42 -7.84 -9.95
C SER A 124 -15.95 -7.98 -9.89
N ASP A 125 -16.51 -9.06 -10.45
CA ASP A 125 -17.93 -9.35 -10.41
C ASP A 125 -18.43 -9.76 -9.02
N GLU A 126 -17.60 -10.43 -8.23
CA GLU A 126 -17.91 -10.81 -6.85
C GLU A 126 -17.80 -9.63 -5.90
N VAL A 127 -16.80 -8.76 -6.06
CA VAL A 127 -16.62 -7.55 -5.26
C VAL A 127 -17.74 -6.54 -5.54
N GLY A 128 -18.11 -6.37 -6.80
CA GLY A 128 -19.03 -5.33 -7.26
C GLY A 128 -18.36 -3.96 -7.28
N ASP A 129 -18.80 -3.03 -6.44
CA ASP A 129 -18.17 -1.70 -6.35
C ASP A 129 -16.99 -1.69 -5.37
N PRO A 130 -15.74 -1.58 -5.88
CA PRO A 130 -14.54 -1.56 -5.04
C PRO A 130 -14.37 -0.26 -4.23
N HIS A 131 -15.18 0.77 -4.52
CA HIS A 131 -15.12 2.08 -3.89
C HIS A 131 -16.12 2.25 -2.74
N GLN A 132 -16.60 1.13 -2.16
CA GLN A 132 -17.54 1.12 -1.03
C GLN A 132 -17.15 0.10 0.04
N LEU A 133 -15.87 -0.24 0.15
CA LEU A 133 -15.39 -1.28 1.06
C LEU A 133 -14.82 -0.67 2.34
N GLN A 134 -15.18 -1.25 3.49
CA GLN A 134 -14.56 -0.90 4.77
C GLN A 134 -13.17 -1.52 4.85
N LEU A 135 -12.17 -0.71 5.26
CA LEU A 135 -10.79 -1.10 5.51
C LEU A 135 -10.44 -0.82 6.96
N GLU A 136 -9.82 -1.78 7.63
CA GLU A 136 -9.32 -1.64 8.99
C GLU A 136 -7.92 -2.25 9.13
N THR A 137 -7.05 -1.57 9.89
CA THR A 137 -5.75 -2.10 10.30
C THR A 137 -5.67 -2.15 11.81
N HIS A 138 -5.32 -3.30 12.34
CA HIS A 138 -5.11 -3.55 13.77
C HIS A 138 -3.67 -3.94 14.04
N ILE A 139 -3.10 -3.40 15.11
CA ILE A 139 -1.79 -3.80 15.64
C ILE A 139 -1.99 -4.41 17.02
N ASN A 140 -1.64 -5.69 17.19
CA ASN A 140 -1.88 -6.45 18.43
C ASN A 140 -3.35 -6.40 18.90
N GLY A 141 -4.29 -6.36 17.94
CA GLY A 141 -5.73 -6.24 18.21
C GLY A 141 -6.23 -4.81 18.45
N GLU A 142 -5.36 -3.82 18.54
CA GLU A 142 -5.75 -2.41 18.67
C GLU A 142 -6.00 -1.78 17.29
N LEU A 143 -7.17 -1.18 17.10
CA LEU A 143 -7.53 -0.49 15.85
C LEU A 143 -6.63 0.74 15.65
N ARG A 144 -5.97 0.82 14.51
CA ARG A 144 -5.08 1.91 14.10
C ARG A 144 -5.57 2.69 12.90
N GLN A 145 -6.10 1.99 11.90
CA GLN A 145 -6.65 2.60 10.70
C GLN A 145 -8.08 2.10 10.50
N SER A 146 -8.99 3.00 10.16
CA SER A 146 -10.37 2.67 9.77
C SER A 146 -10.84 3.69 8.76
N ALA A 147 -11.20 3.23 7.56
CA ALA A 147 -11.69 4.08 6.48
C ALA A 147 -12.54 3.27 5.50
N ASN A 148 -13.28 3.97 4.66
CA ASN A 148 -13.95 3.38 3.52
C ASN A 148 -13.22 3.76 2.24
N THR A 149 -13.18 2.87 1.26
CA THR A 149 -12.50 3.10 -0.03
C THR A 149 -13.14 4.22 -0.87
N ASN A 150 -14.32 4.71 -0.51
CA ASN A 150 -14.92 5.90 -1.12
C ASN A 150 -14.18 7.21 -0.79
N ASP A 151 -13.25 7.17 0.17
CA ASP A 151 -12.41 8.30 0.55
C ASP A 151 -11.13 8.43 -0.29
N LEU A 152 -10.88 7.49 -1.21
CA LEU A 152 -9.79 7.58 -2.17
C LEU A 152 -9.89 8.88 -2.98
N ILE A 153 -8.78 9.59 -3.12
CA ILE A 153 -8.68 10.82 -3.93
C ILE A 153 -8.68 10.45 -5.42
N HIS A 154 -7.90 9.43 -5.78
CA HIS A 154 -7.87 8.80 -7.09
C HIS A 154 -8.35 7.37 -6.93
N ASP A 155 -9.53 7.08 -7.43
CA ASP A 155 -10.12 5.75 -7.38
C ASP A 155 -9.37 4.74 -8.28
N CYS A 156 -9.69 3.46 -8.17
CA CYS A 156 -9.02 2.40 -8.94
C CYS A 156 -9.04 2.67 -10.44
N PHE A 157 -10.14 3.23 -10.96
CA PHE A 157 -10.32 3.46 -12.40
C PHE A 157 -9.51 4.66 -12.90
N THR A 158 -9.45 5.73 -12.10
CA THR A 158 -8.56 6.88 -12.35
C THR A 158 -7.09 6.43 -12.36
N VAL A 159 -6.70 5.55 -11.44
CA VAL A 159 -5.33 5.02 -11.39
C VAL A 159 -5.01 4.20 -12.63
N VAL A 160 -5.91 3.33 -13.10
CA VAL A 160 -5.73 2.57 -14.36
C VAL A 160 -5.59 3.51 -15.55
N GLU A 161 -6.49 4.49 -15.71
CA GLU A 161 -6.43 5.48 -16.78
C GLU A 161 -5.08 6.22 -16.78
N TYR A 162 -4.66 6.69 -15.62
CA TYR A 162 -3.40 7.44 -15.46
C TYR A 162 -2.17 6.59 -15.79
N LEU A 163 -2.05 5.39 -15.20
CA LEU A 163 -0.91 4.49 -15.41
C LEU A 163 -0.84 4.03 -16.87
N SER A 164 -1.97 3.61 -17.43
CA SER A 164 -2.03 3.11 -18.80
C SER A 164 -1.77 4.20 -19.86
N THR A 165 -1.86 5.47 -19.51
CA THR A 165 -1.44 6.58 -20.37
C THR A 165 0.09 6.62 -20.49
N ALA A 166 0.83 6.30 -19.41
CA ALA A 166 2.29 6.38 -19.40
C ALA A 166 2.96 5.12 -19.96
N PHE A 167 2.47 3.92 -19.59
CA PHE A 167 3.07 2.63 -19.98
C PHE A 167 2.03 1.52 -20.09
N SER A 168 2.39 0.40 -20.69
CA SER A 168 1.53 -0.78 -20.74
C SER A 168 1.44 -1.42 -19.36
N LEU A 169 0.22 -1.82 -18.98
CA LEU A 169 -0.05 -2.65 -17.83
C LEU A 169 -0.19 -4.10 -18.29
N GLU A 170 0.42 -5.03 -17.57
CA GLU A 170 0.45 -6.44 -17.92
C GLU A 170 -0.44 -7.27 -16.95
N PRO A 171 -0.98 -8.41 -17.40
CA PRO A 171 -1.69 -9.31 -16.50
C PRO A 171 -0.79 -9.74 -15.32
N GLY A 172 -1.32 -9.60 -14.11
CA GLY A 172 -0.58 -9.87 -12.88
C GLY A 172 0.06 -8.64 -12.24
N ASP A 173 0.05 -7.47 -12.89
CA ASP A 173 0.47 -6.23 -12.23
C ASP A 173 -0.44 -5.95 -11.04
N LEU A 174 0.15 -5.92 -9.83
CA LEU A 174 -0.50 -5.53 -8.58
C LEU A 174 -0.32 -4.03 -8.36
N ILE A 175 -1.43 -3.34 -8.11
CA ILE A 175 -1.44 -1.91 -7.79
C ILE A 175 -2.09 -1.72 -6.41
N ALA A 176 -1.33 -1.21 -5.45
CA ALA A 176 -1.78 -0.78 -4.14
C ALA A 176 -2.27 0.66 -4.21
N THR A 177 -3.46 0.94 -3.65
CA THR A 177 -4.19 2.19 -3.95
C THR A 177 -3.93 3.33 -2.99
N GLY A 178 -3.06 3.13 -1.99
CA GLY A 178 -2.78 4.09 -0.94
C GLY A 178 -3.50 3.77 0.37
N THR A 179 -2.95 4.25 1.46
CA THR A 179 -3.38 3.96 2.83
C THR A 179 -4.17 5.13 3.44
N PRO A 180 -5.15 4.87 4.33
CA PRO A 180 -5.82 5.91 5.10
C PRO A 180 -4.96 6.44 6.26
N ALA A 181 -5.47 7.44 6.98
CA ALA A 181 -4.87 7.98 8.21
C ALA A 181 -4.69 6.91 9.29
N GLY A 182 -3.80 7.15 10.26
CA GLY A 182 -3.53 6.28 11.39
C GLY A 182 -2.23 5.48 11.28
N VAL A 183 -1.33 5.86 10.37
CA VAL A 183 0.01 5.28 10.21
C VAL A 183 0.91 5.58 11.43
N ALA A 184 1.93 4.74 11.65
CA ALA A 184 2.87 4.94 12.75
C ALA A 184 3.69 6.24 12.60
N ALA A 185 3.90 6.72 11.38
CA ALA A 185 4.61 7.98 11.14
C ALA A 185 4.00 9.19 11.87
N THR A 186 2.70 9.20 12.12
CA THR A 186 2.02 10.29 12.83
C THR A 186 1.88 10.04 14.33
N SER A 187 1.64 8.79 14.73
CA SER A 187 1.49 8.41 16.15
C SER A 187 2.82 8.12 16.85
N GLN A 188 3.91 7.96 16.11
CA GLN A 188 5.24 7.50 16.56
C GLN A 188 5.22 6.10 17.20
N ASN A 189 4.16 5.32 16.96
CA ASN A 189 4.01 3.95 17.44
C ASN A 189 4.53 2.95 16.39
N TRP A 190 5.86 2.94 16.22
CA TRP A 190 6.55 2.09 15.25
C TRP A 190 6.39 0.60 15.57
N LEU A 191 6.34 -0.22 14.53
CA LEU A 191 6.31 -1.67 14.65
C LEU A 191 7.59 -2.21 15.29
N LYS A 192 7.42 -3.21 16.15
CA LYS A 192 8.48 -3.89 16.89
C LYS A 192 8.43 -5.38 16.66
N VAL A 193 9.55 -6.05 16.87
CA VAL A 193 9.60 -7.52 16.88
C VAL A 193 8.58 -8.06 17.89
N GLY A 194 7.75 -8.98 17.43
CA GLY A 194 6.65 -9.58 18.17
C GLY A 194 5.28 -9.00 17.86
N ASP A 195 5.19 -7.81 17.24
CA ASP A 195 3.90 -7.23 16.86
C ASP A 195 3.21 -8.06 15.77
N ILE A 196 1.88 -8.03 15.80
CA ILE A 196 1.01 -8.65 14.80
C ILE A 196 0.26 -7.53 14.08
N VAL A 197 0.45 -7.45 12.78
CA VAL A 197 -0.25 -6.52 11.89
C VAL A 197 -1.36 -7.25 11.17
N LYS A 198 -2.59 -6.83 11.37
CA LYS A 198 -3.77 -7.37 10.67
C LYS A 198 -4.44 -6.29 9.87
N VAL A 199 -4.55 -6.51 8.55
CA VAL A 199 -5.32 -5.65 7.64
C VAL A 199 -6.53 -6.42 7.15
N THR A 200 -7.72 -5.84 7.32
CA THR A 200 -8.99 -6.43 6.89
C THR A 200 -9.68 -5.51 5.90
N ILE A 201 -10.20 -6.05 4.81
CA ILE A 201 -11.05 -5.33 3.88
C ILE A 201 -12.34 -6.12 3.65
N GLU A 202 -13.46 -5.43 3.73
CA GLU A 202 -14.78 -6.00 3.47
C GLU A 202 -14.80 -6.77 2.15
N LYS A 203 -15.42 -7.96 2.14
CA LYS A 203 -15.47 -8.92 1.03
C LYS A 203 -14.15 -9.55 0.59
N LEU A 204 -12.99 -8.99 0.98
CA LEU A 204 -11.67 -9.49 0.54
C LEU A 204 -10.98 -10.37 1.59
N GLY A 205 -11.49 -10.38 2.83
CA GLY A 205 -10.88 -11.10 3.95
C GLY A 205 -9.80 -10.26 4.66
N TYR A 206 -8.76 -10.93 5.14
CA TYR A 206 -7.68 -10.25 5.87
C TYR A 206 -6.33 -10.92 5.64
N ILE A 207 -5.29 -10.14 5.82
CA ILE A 207 -3.91 -10.61 5.99
C ILE A 207 -3.49 -10.37 7.43
N GLU A 208 -2.63 -11.24 7.97
CA GLU A 208 -2.16 -11.14 9.36
C GLU A 208 -0.70 -11.58 9.42
N ASN A 209 0.19 -10.64 9.66
CA ASN A 209 1.62 -10.85 9.56
C ASN A 209 2.29 -10.53 10.90
N LYS A 210 3.12 -11.45 11.38
CA LYS A 210 3.95 -11.22 12.57
C LYS A 210 5.24 -10.52 12.19
N VAL A 211 5.62 -9.54 12.97
CA VAL A 211 6.92 -8.88 12.84
C VAL A 211 7.98 -9.70 13.57
N ILE A 212 9.00 -10.13 12.86
CA ILE A 212 10.16 -10.82 13.41
C ILE A 212 11.44 -10.01 13.19
N ALA A 213 12.51 -10.34 13.90
CA ALA A 213 13.82 -9.76 13.61
C ALA A 213 14.30 -10.17 12.22
N GLU A 214 14.97 -9.26 11.53
CA GLU A 214 15.66 -9.59 10.28
C GLU A 214 16.65 -10.75 10.54
N PRO A 215 16.68 -11.80 9.69
CA PRO A 215 17.64 -12.88 9.82
C PRO A 215 19.09 -12.40 9.72
N ASP A 216 19.99 -13.01 10.50
CA ASP A 216 21.40 -12.60 10.60
C ASP A 216 22.18 -12.69 9.28
N SER A 217 21.70 -13.50 8.33
CA SER A 217 22.31 -13.62 7.01
C SER A 217 21.27 -14.06 5.98
N THR A 218 21.04 -13.23 5.00
CA THR A 218 20.27 -13.57 3.79
C THR A 218 21.17 -13.83 2.58
N THR A 219 22.48 -13.63 2.71
CA THR A 219 23.45 -13.83 1.60
C THR A 219 24.67 -14.57 2.05
N SER A 220 25.11 -15.49 1.19
CA SER A 220 26.49 -15.98 1.16
C SER A 220 27.20 -15.35 -0.06
N TYR A 221 28.29 -14.65 0.19
CA TYR A 221 29.21 -14.19 -0.84
C TYR A 221 30.22 -15.30 -1.13
#